data_6472d6d351e0cc21c0b3aa03f3bc51c5
#
_entry.id   6472d6d351e0cc21c0b3aa03f3bc51c5
#
_cell.length_a   1.000
_cell.length_b   1.000
_cell.length_c   1.000
_cell.angle_alpha   90.00
_cell.angle_beta   90.00
_cell.angle_gamma   90.00
#
_symmetry.space_group_name_H-M   'P 1'
#
loop_
_entity.id
_entity.type
_entity.pdbx_description
1 polymer ?
#
loop_
_entity_poly.entity_id
_entity_poly.type
_entity_poly.pdbx_seq_one_letter_code
_entity_poly.pdbx_strand_id
1 'polypeptide(L)'
;MNTKIDSNGKKLENLEKELETEKNKNKILQKLVTELKNKPIFQELTHIRKAVLKTSTTPPTPVSIVIDNFYNNPEEMRDYILQQEFKVRGNYPGQRTLSYATTEIRDTIQKWIFPFGGKITMFPLEKDEKNYNGSFQYTTSRDRSWLHVDGWNNWAGVLYMTPDAPLNSGTGLYRFKDGTRFEYEQKLRNNKKLIDNSTTDFTKWELVDKIGNVFNRLVLFNAHHFHTSMEYFGHNKETGRLFQVFFFSTEKQNC
;
A
#
# COMPACT_ATOMS: atom_id res chain seq x y z
N MET A 1 41.53 -22.26 62.53
CA MET A 1 40.21 -22.52 61.90
C MET A 1 39.18 -21.39 62.08
N ASN A 2 39.42 -20.35 62.87
CA ASN A 2 38.43 -19.33 63.20
C ASN A 2 38.35 -18.13 62.23
N THR A 3 39.30 -17.93 61.33
CA THR A 3 39.34 -16.73 60.45
C THR A 3 38.50 -16.86 59.17
N LYS A 4 38.17 -18.08 58.72
CA LYS A 4 37.32 -18.29 57.54
C LYS A 4 35.81 -18.14 57.84
N ILE A 5 35.38 -18.38 59.08
CA ILE A 5 33.96 -18.28 59.49
C ILE A 5 33.55 -16.82 59.58
N ASP A 6 34.44 -15.91 60.05
CA ASP A 6 34.16 -14.49 60.21
C ASP A 6 34.03 -13.76 58.86
N SER A 7 34.75 -14.15 57.82
CA SER A 7 34.66 -13.54 56.48
C SER A 7 33.36 -13.90 55.77
N ASN A 8 32.82 -15.09 55.96
CA ASN A 8 31.54 -15.51 55.35
C ASN A 8 30.35 -14.86 56.07
N GLY A 9 30.43 -14.66 57.42
CA GLY A 9 29.43 -13.94 58.18
C GLY A 9 29.29 -12.49 57.72
N LYS A 10 30.41 -11.76 57.56
CA LYS A 10 30.42 -10.38 57.06
C LYS A 10 29.91 -10.30 55.60
N LYS A 11 30.21 -11.27 54.75
CA LYS A 11 29.70 -11.31 53.39
C LYS A 11 28.20 -11.55 53.34
N LEU A 12 27.67 -12.39 54.22
CA LEU A 12 26.24 -12.62 54.35
C LEU A 12 25.50 -11.34 54.81
N GLU A 13 26.01 -10.70 55.83
CA GLU A 13 25.43 -9.43 56.35
C GLU A 13 25.41 -8.30 55.31
N ASN A 14 26.45 -8.22 54.46
CA ASN A 14 26.47 -7.25 53.35
C ASN A 14 25.41 -7.57 52.28
N LEU A 15 25.28 -8.87 51.93
CA LEU A 15 24.25 -9.30 50.95
C LEU A 15 22.83 -9.08 51.47
N GLU A 16 22.60 -9.27 52.78
CA GLU A 16 21.30 -8.98 53.39
C GLU A 16 20.99 -7.46 53.38
N LYS A 17 21.98 -6.59 53.61
CA LYS A 17 21.83 -5.13 53.49
C LYS A 17 21.56 -4.68 52.04
N GLU A 18 22.25 -5.27 51.08
CA GLU A 18 22.00 -5.00 49.64
C GLU A 18 20.59 -5.45 49.23
N LEU A 19 20.16 -6.62 49.68
CA LEU A 19 18.81 -7.14 49.37
C LEU A 19 17.72 -6.25 49.98
N GLU A 20 17.90 -5.78 51.21
CA GLU A 20 16.95 -4.86 51.86
C GLU A 20 16.90 -3.50 51.15
N THR A 21 18.04 -3.01 50.66
CA THR A 21 18.13 -1.78 49.87
C THR A 21 17.37 -1.92 48.54
N GLU A 22 17.54 -3.04 47.85
CA GLU A 22 16.81 -3.32 46.59
C GLU A 22 15.30 -3.48 46.82
N LYS A 23 14.88 -4.13 47.90
CA LYS A 23 13.46 -4.24 48.26
C LYS A 23 12.85 -2.84 48.51
N ASN A 24 13.57 -1.95 49.19
CA ASN A 24 13.11 -0.58 49.43
C ASN A 24 13.03 0.22 48.13
N LYS A 25 14.01 0.13 47.24
CA LYS A 25 13.95 0.74 45.89
C LYS A 25 12.73 0.25 45.10
N ASN A 26 12.48 -1.04 45.09
CA ASN A 26 11.32 -1.61 44.41
C ASN A 26 9.99 -1.13 44.97
N LYS A 27 9.89 -0.96 46.30
CA LYS A 27 8.70 -0.40 46.95
C LYS A 27 8.46 1.06 46.56
N ILE A 28 9.53 1.88 46.51
CA ILE A 28 9.45 3.27 46.03
C ILE A 28 9.04 3.33 44.58
N LEU A 29 9.61 2.50 43.71
CA LEU A 29 9.25 2.43 42.30
C LEU A 29 7.78 2.05 42.08
N GLN A 30 7.27 1.07 42.83
CA GLN A 30 5.86 0.68 42.78
C GLN A 30 4.94 1.83 43.21
N LYS A 31 5.33 2.59 44.23
CA LYS A 31 4.57 3.76 44.67
C LYS A 31 4.53 4.84 43.57
N LEU A 32 5.68 5.16 42.99
CA LEU A 32 5.79 6.14 41.90
C LEU A 32 4.98 5.73 40.68
N VAL A 33 5.04 4.45 40.29
CA VAL A 33 4.22 3.90 39.17
C VAL A 33 2.73 4.06 39.46
N THR A 34 2.30 3.82 40.71
CA THR A 34 0.90 3.98 41.12
C THR A 34 0.47 5.45 41.06
N GLU A 35 1.31 6.35 41.55
CA GLU A 35 1.07 7.79 41.49
C GLU A 35 1.02 8.31 40.05
N LEU A 36 1.91 7.84 39.17
CA LEU A 36 1.91 8.19 37.74
C LEU A 36 0.66 7.68 37.03
N LYS A 37 0.20 6.45 37.34
CA LYS A 37 -1.04 5.90 36.79
C LYS A 37 -2.29 6.69 37.15
N ASN A 38 -2.28 7.36 38.30
CA ASN A 38 -3.39 8.17 38.77
C ASN A 38 -3.38 9.61 38.24
N LYS A 39 -2.31 10.03 37.54
CA LYS A 39 -2.28 11.36 36.91
C LYS A 39 -3.28 11.44 35.74
N PRO A 40 -3.99 12.58 35.60
CA PRO A 40 -4.97 12.77 34.52
C PRO A 40 -4.39 12.46 33.11
N ILE A 41 -3.18 12.91 32.84
CA ILE A 41 -2.49 12.66 31.56
C ILE A 41 -2.26 11.17 31.29
N PHE A 42 -1.97 10.37 32.32
CA PHE A 42 -1.78 8.93 32.15
C PHE A 42 -3.12 8.21 31.86
N GLN A 43 -4.19 8.67 32.47
CA GLN A 43 -5.53 8.17 32.23
C GLN A 43 -5.97 8.54 30.80
N GLU A 44 -5.68 9.74 30.35
CA GLU A 44 -5.94 10.20 28.98
C GLU A 44 -5.15 9.38 27.95
N LEU A 45 -3.84 9.18 28.16
CA LEU A 45 -3.02 8.30 27.30
C LEU A 45 -3.51 6.86 27.31
N THR A 46 -4.03 6.37 28.44
CA THR A 46 -4.63 5.03 28.52
C THR A 46 -5.94 4.95 27.73
N HIS A 47 -6.75 6.01 27.73
CA HIS A 47 -7.96 6.13 26.92
C HIS A 47 -7.63 6.15 25.43
N ILE A 48 -6.64 6.95 25.01
CA ILE A 48 -6.15 6.99 23.63
C ILE A 48 -5.63 5.61 23.23
N ARG A 49 -4.79 5.00 24.07
CA ARG A 49 -4.28 3.64 23.83
C ARG A 49 -5.41 2.61 23.67
N LYS A 50 -6.44 2.66 24.53
CA LYS A 50 -7.60 1.77 24.42
C LYS A 50 -8.43 2.05 23.16
N ALA A 51 -8.54 3.30 22.74
CA ALA A 51 -9.24 3.66 21.51
C ALA A 51 -8.47 3.19 20.27
N VAL A 52 -7.14 3.34 20.25
CA VAL A 52 -6.25 2.92 19.17
C VAL A 52 -6.07 1.38 19.15
N LEU A 53 -6.00 0.73 20.33
CA LEU A 53 -5.81 -0.71 20.47
C LEU A 53 -7.12 -1.48 20.68
N LYS A 54 -8.29 -0.80 20.69
CA LYS A 54 -9.56 -1.51 20.55
C LYS A 54 -9.48 -2.22 19.22
N THR A 55 -9.14 -3.49 19.27
CA THR A 55 -9.03 -4.38 18.15
C THR A 55 -10.27 -4.24 17.27
N SER A 56 -10.15 -3.44 16.23
CA SER A 56 -10.95 -3.65 15.05
C SER A 56 -10.77 -5.12 14.71
N THR A 57 -11.84 -5.86 14.51
CA THR A 57 -11.78 -7.23 14.03
C THR A 57 -11.11 -7.31 12.65
N THR A 58 -10.94 -6.18 11.99
CA THR A 58 -10.20 -5.98 10.75
C THR A 58 -8.94 -5.15 11.02
N PRO A 59 -7.74 -5.66 10.70
CA PRO A 59 -6.50 -4.89 10.81
C PRO A 59 -6.57 -3.67 9.86
N PRO A 60 -5.93 -2.54 10.23
CA PRO A 60 -5.83 -1.40 9.33
C PRO A 60 -5.15 -1.82 8.04
N THR A 61 -5.80 -1.53 6.92
CA THR A 61 -5.32 -1.89 5.58
C THR A 61 -5.15 -0.60 4.77
N PRO A 62 -4.00 -0.37 4.14
CA PRO A 62 -3.81 0.80 3.29
C PRO A 62 -4.72 0.70 2.06
N VAL A 63 -5.36 1.79 1.72
CA VAL A 63 -6.15 1.92 0.49
C VAL A 63 -5.22 2.03 -0.72
N SER A 64 -4.13 2.79 -0.55
CA SER A 64 -3.07 2.96 -1.54
C SER A 64 -1.72 3.18 -0.88
N ILE A 65 -0.65 2.84 -1.60
CA ILE A 65 0.75 3.09 -1.24
C ILE A 65 1.36 3.88 -2.39
N VAL A 66 1.93 5.04 -2.10
CA VAL A 66 2.54 5.94 -3.09
C VAL A 66 4.04 6.02 -2.83
N ILE A 67 4.84 5.72 -3.85
CA ILE A 67 6.30 5.65 -3.78
C ILE A 67 6.87 6.51 -4.90
N ASP A 68 7.57 7.57 -4.55
CA ASP A 68 8.30 8.41 -5.51
C ASP A 68 9.71 7.85 -5.76
N ASN A 69 10.28 8.21 -6.90
CA ASN A 69 11.65 7.82 -7.29
C ASN A 69 11.85 6.30 -7.36
N PHE A 70 10.92 5.59 -8.02
CA PHE A 70 10.95 4.13 -8.09
C PHE A 70 12.15 3.60 -8.87
N TYR A 71 12.43 4.12 -10.07
CA TYR A 71 13.64 3.82 -10.85
C TYR A 71 14.77 4.77 -10.48
N ASN A 72 15.99 4.26 -10.40
CA ASN A 72 17.17 5.09 -10.13
C ASN A 72 17.51 6.03 -11.30
N ASN A 73 17.31 5.58 -12.55
CA ASN A 73 17.56 6.32 -13.78
C ASN A 73 16.27 6.38 -14.61
N PRO A 74 15.28 7.19 -14.21
CA PRO A 74 13.95 7.13 -14.83
C PRO A 74 13.94 7.69 -16.27
N GLU A 75 14.80 8.64 -16.62
CA GLU A 75 14.93 9.17 -17.97
C GLU A 75 15.45 8.10 -18.94
N GLU A 76 16.52 7.40 -18.57
CA GLU A 76 17.06 6.28 -19.35
C GLU A 76 16.04 5.15 -19.51
N MET A 77 15.31 4.85 -18.43
CA MET A 77 14.23 3.86 -18.49
C MET A 77 13.12 4.30 -19.44
N ARG A 78 12.73 5.58 -19.40
CA ARG A 78 11.77 6.13 -20.34
C ARG A 78 12.24 6.01 -21.80
N ASP A 79 13.48 6.38 -22.09
CA ASP A 79 14.06 6.26 -23.44
C ASP A 79 14.04 4.81 -23.93
N TYR A 80 14.36 3.87 -23.04
CA TYR A 80 14.24 2.44 -23.33
C TYR A 80 12.78 2.04 -23.64
N ILE A 81 11.81 2.49 -22.83
CA ILE A 81 10.37 2.21 -23.02
C ILE A 81 9.89 2.72 -24.38
N LEU A 82 10.28 3.92 -24.78
CA LEU A 82 9.87 4.53 -26.03
C LEU A 82 10.39 3.80 -27.29
N GLN A 83 11.41 2.96 -27.16
CA GLN A 83 11.90 2.10 -28.24
C GLN A 83 11.12 0.79 -28.39
N GLN A 84 10.26 0.44 -27.41
CA GLN A 84 9.54 -0.83 -27.44
C GLN A 84 8.32 -0.80 -28.36
N GLU A 85 7.90 -1.99 -28.80
CA GLU A 85 6.70 -2.18 -29.60
C GLU A 85 5.44 -2.21 -28.72
N PHE A 86 4.51 -1.31 -28.97
CA PHE A 86 3.20 -1.25 -28.33
C PHE A 86 2.14 -1.90 -29.21
N LYS A 87 2.14 -3.22 -29.29
CA LYS A 87 1.29 -4.00 -30.20
C LYS A 87 0.23 -4.87 -29.53
N VAL A 88 0.32 -5.06 -28.21
CA VAL A 88 -0.65 -5.87 -27.46
C VAL A 88 -1.98 -5.11 -27.36
N ARG A 89 -3.07 -5.79 -27.69
CA ARG A 89 -4.44 -5.26 -27.63
C ARG A 89 -5.25 -6.02 -26.60
N GLY A 90 -6.16 -5.35 -25.93
CA GLY A 90 -7.01 -5.94 -24.91
C GLY A 90 -8.13 -5.00 -24.50
N ASN A 91 -8.87 -5.36 -23.46
CA ASN A 91 -9.95 -4.53 -22.91
C ASN A 91 -9.38 -3.45 -21.96
N TYR A 92 -8.65 -2.51 -22.53
CA TYR A 92 -8.07 -1.35 -21.85
C TYR A 92 -7.82 -0.22 -22.86
N PRO A 93 -7.76 1.05 -22.42
CA PRO A 93 -7.48 2.16 -23.34
C PRO A 93 -6.02 2.17 -23.80
N GLY A 94 -5.79 2.67 -25.01
CA GLY A 94 -4.45 2.84 -25.57
C GLY A 94 -3.79 1.54 -26.05
N GLN A 95 -2.47 1.47 -25.92
CA GLN A 95 -1.67 0.36 -26.42
C GLN A 95 -0.66 -0.11 -25.37
N ARG A 96 -0.39 -1.41 -25.34
CA ARG A 96 0.55 -2.05 -24.40
C ARG A 96 1.69 -2.74 -25.14
N THR A 97 2.81 -2.88 -24.43
CA THR A 97 3.90 -3.80 -24.77
C THR A 97 3.60 -5.19 -24.20
N LEU A 98 4.44 -6.17 -24.55
CA LEU A 98 4.58 -7.38 -23.74
C LEU A 98 5.08 -7.03 -22.33
N SER A 99 5.07 -8.01 -21.42
CA SER A 99 5.59 -7.87 -20.06
C SER A 99 7.09 -7.53 -20.03
N TYR A 100 7.45 -6.61 -19.15
CA TYR A 100 8.82 -6.27 -18.74
C TYR A 100 8.99 -6.41 -17.21
N ALA A 101 8.15 -7.27 -16.60
CA ALA A 101 8.32 -7.65 -15.21
C ALA A 101 9.64 -8.40 -15.00
N THR A 102 10.35 -8.09 -13.93
CA THR A 102 11.57 -8.79 -13.52
C THR A 102 11.54 -9.16 -12.04
N THR A 103 12.45 -10.04 -11.64
CA THR A 103 12.60 -10.41 -10.21
C THR A 103 13.04 -9.22 -9.37
N GLU A 104 13.87 -8.32 -9.91
CA GLU A 104 14.34 -7.12 -9.22
C GLU A 104 13.20 -6.14 -8.95
N ILE A 105 12.30 -5.95 -9.93
CA ILE A 105 11.08 -5.13 -9.76
C ILE A 105 10.19 -5.77 -8.70
N ARG A 106 9.94 -7.09 -8.77
CA ARG A 106 9.16 -7.82 -7.77
C ARG A 106 9.74 -7.62 -6.36
N ASP A 107 11.05 -7.82 -6.20
CA ASP A 107 11.72 -7.76 -4.91
C ASP A 107 11.75 -6.32 -4.36
N THR A 108 11.77 -5.32 -5.23
CA THR A 108 11.63 -3.92 -4.85
C THR A 108 10.21 -3.62 -4.36
N ILE A 109 9.19 -4.04 -5.09
CA ILE A 109 7.78 -3.91 -4.68
C ILE A 109 7.53 -4.68 -3.38
N GLN A 110 8.10 -5.88 -3.22
CA GLN A 110 7.99 -6.70 -2.02
C GLN A 110 8.39 -5.95 -0.75
N LYS A 111 9.44 -5.13 -0.79
CA LYS A 111 9.90 -4.35 0.38
C LYS A 111 8.82 -3.40 0.89
N TRP A 112 8.06 -2.78 0.00
CA TRP A 112 7.02 -1.82 0.33
C TRP A 112 5.71 -2.48 0.73
N ILE A 113 5.37 -3.62 0.09
CA ILE A 113 4.10 -4.28 0.32
C ILE A 113 4.10 -5.22 1.54
N PHE A 114 5.27 -5.71 1.94
CA PHE A 114 5.41 -6.72 2.99
C PHE A 114 4.71 -6.39 4.31
N PRO A 115 4.78 -5.14 4.84
CA PRO A 115 4.12 -4.80 6.10
C PRO A 115 2.60 -4.96 6.05
N PHE A 116 2.00 -4.86 4.87
CA PHE A 116 0.55 -4.85 4.65
C PHE A 116 0.03 -6.16 4.07
N GLY A 117 0.67 -6.66 3.03
CA GLY A 117 0.26 -7.85 2.28
C GLY A 117 0.99 -9.16 2.64
N GLY A 118 2.10 -9.08 3.36
CA GLY A 118 3.01 -10.21 3.53
C GLY A 118 3.83 -10.49 2.26
N LYS A 119 4.19 -11.74 2.01
CA LYS A 119 4.96 -12.12 0.82
C LYS A 119 4.11 -12.04 -0.45
N ILE A 120 4.75 -11.66 -1.56
CA ILE A 120 4.17 -11.78 -2.89
C ILE A 120 4.11 -13.28 -3.23
N THR A 121 2.93 -13.77 -3.53
CA THR A 121 2.64 -15.18 -3.86
C THR A 121 2.49 -15.41 -5.36
N MET A 122 2.12 -14.37 -6.11
CA MET A 122 1.97 -14.41 -7.56
C MET A 122 2.44 -13.09 -8.15
N PHE A 123 3.42 -13.14 -9.04
CA PHE A 123 3.97 -12.02 -9.80
C PHE A 123 4.44 -12.56 -11.16
N PRO A 124 3.57 -12.62 -12.16
CA PRO A 124 3.89 -13.21 -13.45
C PRO A 124 5.07 -12.50 -14.14
N LEU A 125 6.01 -13.28 -14.66
CA LEU A 125 7.22 -12.80 -15.35
C LEU A 125 7.23 -13.15 -16.86
N GLU A 126 6.26 -13.93 -17.31
CA GLU A 126 6.19 -14.43 -18.68
C GLU A 126 5.98 -13.27 -19.67
N LYS A 127 6.69 -13.32 -20.79
CA LYS A 127 6.56 -12.38 -21.91
C LYS A 127 5.56 -12.90 -22.95
N ASP A 128 4.29 -12.91 -22.60
CA ASP A 128 3.22 -13.27 -23.55
C ASP A 128 2.13 -12.18 -23.58
N GLU A 129 1.22 -12.27 -24.56
CA GLU A 129 0.16 -11.28 -24.77
C GLU A 129 -0.96 -11.35 -23.72
N LYS A 130 -1.00 -12.42 -22.93
CA LYS A 130 -2.00 -12.63 -21.86
C LYS A 130 -1.52 -12.13 -20.51
N ASN A 131 -0.21 -11.96 -20.37
CA ASN A 131 0.39 -11.44 -19.14
C ASN A 131 0.57 -9.93 -19.25
N TYR A 132 -0.22 -9.18 -18.47
CA TYR A 132 -0.13 -7.73 -18.43
C TYR A 132 0.75 -7.20 -17.29
N ASN A 133 1.18 -8.07 -16.36
CA ASN A 133 2.06 -7.63 -15.25
C ASN A 133 3.39 -7.12 -15.81
N GLY A 134 3.76 -5.89 -15.43
CA GLY A 134 4.98 -5.23 -15.90
C GLY A 134 4.93 -4.66 -17.32
N SER A 135 3.79 -4.70 -18.00
CA SER A 135 3.66 -4.11 -19.34
C SER A 135 3.72 -2.59 -19.28
N PHE A 136 4.37 -1.98 -20.27
CA PHE A 136 4.25 -0.54 -20.50
C PHE A 136 3.00 -0.26 -21.32
N GLN A 137 2.34 0.84 -20.99
CA GLN A 137 1.13 1.28 -21.69
C GLN A 137 1.21 2.78 -21.91
N TYR A 138 0.68 3.23 -23.04
CA TYR A 138 0.40 4.65 -23.21
C TYR A 138 -1.04 4.88 -23.65
N THR A 139 -1.57 6.02 -23.23
CA THR A 139 -2.86 6.55 -23.65
C THR A 139 -2.71 7.99 -24.12
N THR A 140 -3.63 8.45 -24.97
CA THR A 140 -3.62 9.79 -25.55
C THR A 140 -4.93 10.51 -25.27
N SER A 141 -5.04 11.79 -25.65
CA SER A 141 -6.28 12.56 -25.53
C SER A 141 -7.50 11.98 -26.25
N ARG A 142 -7.29 11.00 -27.14
CA ARG A 142 -8.37 10.30 -27.87
C ARG A 142 -8.93 9.11 -27.10
N ASP A 143 -8.21 8.62 -26.11
CA ASP A 143 -8.62 7.45 -25.34
C ASP A 143 -9.68 7.82 -24.29
N ARG A 144 -10.43 6.84 -23.83
CA ARG A 144 -11.43 6.95 -22.76
C ARG A 144 -11.33 5.72 -21.87
N SER A 145 -11.66 5.88 -20.62
CA SER A 145 -11.74 4.79 -19.67
C SER A 145 -13.12 4.75 -19.00
N TRP A 146 -13.31 3.75 -18.19
CA TRP A 146 -14.49 3.51 -17.38
C TRP A 146 -14.09 3.13 -15.97
N LEU A 147 -15.01 3.21 -15.03
CA LEU A 147 -14.82 2.70 -13.67
C LEU A 147 -14.76 1.17 -13.73
N HIS A 148 -13.72 0.57 -13.17
CA HIS A 148 -13.50 -0.88 -13.16
C HIS A 148 -12.74 -1.32 -11.91
N VAL A 149 -12.59 -2.61 -11.78
CA VAL A 149 -11.73 -3.30 -10.81
C VAL A 149 -10.84 -4.28 -11.58
N ASP A 150 -9.69 -4.64 -10.99
CA ASP A 150 -8.75 -5.63 -11.50
C ASP A 150 -8.79 -6.91 -10.64
N GLY A 151 -10.01 -7.37 -10.32
CA GLY A 151 -10.35 -8.30 -9.24
C GLY A 151 -9.77 -9.71 -9.28
N TRP A 152 -8.92 -10.06 -10.26
CA TRP A 152 -8.19 -11.32 -10.32
C TRP A 152 -6.89 -11.34 -9.51
N ASN A 153 -6.47 -10.18 -8.99
CA ASN A 153 -5.29 -10.00 -8.15
C ASN A 153 -5.66 -9.29 -6.86
N ASN A 154 -4.77 -9.31 -5.86
CA ASN A 154 -4.97 -8.52 -4.65
C ASN A 154 -4.55 -7.07 -4.85
N TRP A 155 -3.53 -6.84 -5.68
CA TRP A 155 -2.90 -5.56 -5.90
C TRP A 155 -2.85 -5.21 -7.38
N ALA A 156 -3.15 -3.96 -7.67
CA ALA A 156 -2.85 -3.30 -8.93
C ALA A 156 -1.84 -2.17 -8.69
N GLY A 157 -1.03 -1.89 -9.71
CA GLY A 157 -0.04 -0.83 -9.63
C GLY A 157 0.10 -0.06 -10.93
N VAL A 158 0.39 1.22 -10.80
CA VAL A 158 0.68 2.13 -11.92
C VAL A 158 1.94 2.92 -11.60
N LEU A 159 2.95 2.82 -12.45
CA LEU A 159 4.19 3.60 -12.38
C LEU A 159 4.20 4.61 -13.53
N TYR A 160 4.09 5.89 -13.23
CA TYR A 160 4.01 6.95 -14.23
C TYR A 160 5.37 7.28 -14.83
N MET A 161 5.42 7.38 -16.17
CA MET A 161 6.66 7.53 -16.94
C MET A 161 6.61 8.72 -17.93
N THR A 162 5.69 9.66 -17.77
CA THR A 162 5.68 10.92 -18.55
C THR A 162 6.19 12.07 -17.68
N PRO A 163 7.33 12.72 -18.03
CA PRO A 163 7.73 13.96 -17.38
C PRO A 163 6.69 15.06 -17.56
N ASP A 164 6.60 15.98 -16.62
CA ASP A 164 5.72 17.16 -16.67
C ASP A 164 4.25 16.87 -17.01
N ALA A 165 3.78 15.66 -16.70
CA ALA A 165 2.40 15.25 -16.92
C ALA A 165 1.44 16.13 -16.11
N PRO A 166 0.23 16.45 -16.64
CA PRO A 166 -0.80 17.09 -15.83
C PRO A 166 -1.10 16.26 -14.57
N LEU A 167 -0.99 16.84 -13.39
CA LEU A 167 -1.21 16.13 -12.12
C LEU A 167 -2.58 15.45 -12.04
N ASN A 168 -3.57 15.98 -12.72
CA ASN A 168 -4.94 15.40 -12.77
C ASN A 168 -5.05 14.20 -13.70
N SER A 169 -4.02 13.85 -14.46
CA SER A 169 -4.00 12.66 -15.32
C SER A 169 -3.57 11.36 -14.58
N GLY A 170 -3.64 11.37 -13.28
CA GLY A 170 -3.25 10.25 -12.44
C GLY A 170 -4.30 9.15 -12.34
N THR A 171 -4.45 8.59 -11.14
CA THR A 171 -5.43 7.53 -10.82
C THR A 171 -6.44 8.03 -9.80
N GLY A 172 -7.72 7.85 -10.08
CA GLY A 172 -8.82 8.11 -9.16
C GLY A 172 -9.37 6.82 -8.57
N LEU A 173 -9.59 6.82 -7.25
CA LEU A 173 -10.29 5.76 -6.53
C LEU A 173 -11.70 6.25 -6.22
N TYR A 174 -12.69 5.41 -6.48
CA TYR A 174 -14.09 5.82 -6.45
C TYR A 174 -14.93 4.92 -5.55
N ARG A 175 -16.06 5.45 -5.11
CA ARG A 175 -17.16 4.68 -4.56
C ARG A 175 -18.44 4.95 -5.35
N PHE A 176 -19.30 3.95 -5.45
CA PHE A 176 -20.65 4.16 -5.94
C PHE A 176 -21.47 4.95 -4.93
N LYS A 177 -22.50 5.68 -5.37
CA LYS A 177 -23.28 6.57 -4.47
C LYS A 177 -24.01 5.85 -3.33
N ASP A 178 -24.16 4.55 -3.40
CA ASP A 178 -24.65 3.74 -2.27
C ASP A 178 -23.59 3.46 -1.19
N GLY A 179 -22.35 3.93 -1.41
CA GLY A 179 -21.19 3.76 -0.55
C GLY A 179 -20.30 2.57 -0.89
N THR A 180 -20.62 1.76 -1.91
CA THR A 180 -19.80 0.60 -2.34
C THR A 180 -18.47 1.05 -2.92
N ARG A 181 -17.36 0.56 -2.36
CA ARG A 181 -15.98 0.88 -2.76
C ARG A 181 -15.28 -0.28 -3.45
N PHE A 182 -15.60 -1.49 -3.01
CA PHE A 182 -14.90 -2.71 -3.41
C PHE A 182 -15.85 -3.74 -4.01
N GLU A 183 -15.34 -4.49 -4.99
CA GLU A 183 -16.10 -5.52 -5.67
C GLU A 183 -16.68 -6.59 -4.75
N TYR A 184 -15.99 -6.93 -3.66
CA TYR A 184 -16.41 -7.98 -2.72
C TYR A 184 -17.44 -7.52 -1.69
N GLU A 185 -17.81 -6.25 -1.65
CA GLU A 185 -18.79 -5.75 -0.68
C GLU A 185 -20.19 -6.36 -0.94
N GLN A 186 -20.87 -6.74 0.15
CA GLN A 186 -22.21 -7.35 0.08
C GLN A 186 -23.22 -6.48 -0.67
N LYS A 187 -23.09 -5.17 -0.58
CA LYS A 187 -23.96 -4.21 -1.31
C LYS A 187 -23.90 -4.40 -2.82
N LEU A 188 -22.72 -4.73 -3.37
CA LEU A 188 -22.56 -4.97 -4.79
C LEU A 188 -23.43 -6.13 -5.28
N ARG A 189 -23.56 -7.21 -4.49
CA ARG A 189 -24.36 -8.38 -4.87
C ARG A 189 -25.81 -8.00 -5.16
N ASN A 190 -26.33 -7.02 -4.43
CA ASN A 190 -27.70 -6.51 -4.60
C ASN A 190 -27.81 -5.53 -5.77
N ASN A 191 -26.75 -4.82 -6.12
CA ASN A 191 -26.73 -3.71 -7.08
C ASN A 191 -25.82 -3.97 -8.29
N LYS A 192 -25.28 -5.19 -8.46
CA LYS A 192 -24.26 -5.49 -9.49
C LYS A 192 -24.66 -4.99 -10.88
N LYS A 193 -25.86 -5.31 -11.35
CA LYS A 193 -26.34 -4.89 -12.67
C LYS A 193 -26.40 -3.36 -12.82
N LEU A 194 -26.78 -2.65 -11.76
CA LEU A 194 -26.83 -1.19 -11.76
C LEU A 194 -25.42 -0.60 -11.82
N ILE A 195 -24.49 -1.15 -11.05
CA ILE A 195 -23.09 -0.71 -11.03
C ILE A 195 -22.43 -0.99 -12.37
N ASP A 196 -22.56 -2.21 -12.90
CA ASP A 196 -22.00 -2.60 -14.20
C ASP A 196 -22.51 -1.69 -15.34
N ASN A 197 -23.76 -1.31 -15.32
CA ASN A 197 -24.36 -0.37 -16.30
C ASN A 197 -23.99 1.10 -16.08
N SER A 198 -23.34 1.42 -14.98
CA SER A 198 -22.99 2.80 -14.59
C SER A 198 -21.50 3.11 -14.68
N THR A 199 -20.68 2.19 -15.19
CA THR A 199 -19.22 2.32 -15.20
C THR A 199 -18.71 3.51 -16.02
N THR A 200 -19.49 4.01 -16.98
CA THR A 200 -19.18 5.20 -17.79
C THR A 200 -19.97 6.44 -17.34
N ASP A 201 -20.94 6.29 -16.46
CA ASP A 201 -21.74 7.40 -15.91
C ASP A 201 -21.15 7.89 -14.59
N PHE A 202 -20.17 8.78 -14.67
CA PHE A 202 -19.50 9.35 -13.51
C PHE A 202 -20.42 10.09 -12.53
N THR A 203 -21.65 10.45 -12.95
CA THR A 203 -22.63 11.06 -12.05
C THR A 203 -23.13 10.11 -10.96
N LYS A 204 -22.91 8.80 -11.12
CA LYS A 204 -23.27 7.75 -10.14
C LYS A 204 -22.16 7.45 -9.13
N TRP A 205 -21.00 8.04 -9.31
CA TRP A 205 -19.80 7.77 -8.52
C TRP A 205 -19.32 9.01 -7.78
N GLU A 206 -18.63 8.78 -6.69
CA GLU A 206 -17.94 9.80 -5.91
C GLU A 206 -16.44 9.49 -5.90
N LEU A 207 -15.65 10.49 -6.22
CA LEU A 207 -14.19 10.40 -6.11
C LEU A 207 -13.82 10.37 -4.62
N VAL A 208 -13.15 9.31 -4.19
CA VAL A 208 -12.70 9.13 -2.79
C VAL A 208 -11.28 9.63 -2.62
N ASP A 209 -10.37 9.20 -3.54
CA ASP A 209 -8.97 9.57 -3.53
C ASP A 209 -8.50 9.89 -4.94
N LYS A 210 -7.60 10.87 -5.05
CA LYS A 210 -6.97 11.29 -6.30
C LYS A 210 -5.45 11.27 -6.12
N ILE A 211 -4.78 10.40 -6.88
CA ILE A 211 -3.33 10.29 -6.85
C ILE A 211 -2.76 10.92 -8.11
N GLY A 212 -1.93 11.95 -7.94
CA GLY A 212 -1.36 12.73 -9.04
C GLY A 212 -0.38 11.93 -9.91
N ASN A 213 -0.42 12.20 -11.22
CA ASN A 213 0.58 11.70 -12.17
C ASN A 213 1.88 12.46 -11.99
N VAL A 214 2.83 11.86 -11.28
CA VAL A 214 4.18 12.40 -11.07
C VAL A 214 5.17 11.43 -11.71
N PHE A 215 6.10 11.97 -12.48
CA PHE A 215 7.14 11.16 -13.14
C PHE A 215 7.90 10.28 -12.16
N ASN A 216 8.07 9.02 -12.50
CA ASN A 216 8.73 7.99 -11.67
C ASN A 216 8.04 7.70 -10.32
N ARG A 217 6.72 7.95 -10.22
CA ARG A 217 5.89 7.59 -9.08
C ARG A 217 5.20 6.26 -9.31
N LEU A 218 5.41 5.30 -8.41
CA LEU A 218 4.64 4.07 -8.31
C LEU A 218 3.47 4.27 -7.34
N VAL A 219 2.29 3.89 -7.79
CA VAL A 219 1.07 3.80 -6.98
C VAL A 219 0.65 2.34 -6.92
N LEU A 220 0.53 1.78 -5.72
CA LEU A 220 -0.04 0.45 -5.48
C LEU A 220 -1.37 0.62 -4.76
N PHE A 221 -2.38 -0.12 -5.15
CA PHE A 221 -3.71 -0.06 -4.52
C PHE A 221 -4.40 -1.43 -4.56
N ASN A 222 -5.45 -1.58 -3.74
CA ASN A 222 -6.28 -2.78 -3.74
C ASN A 222 -6.94 -2.94 -5.11
N ALA A 223 -6.66 -4.04 -5.80
CA ALA A 223 -7.15 -4.32 -7.15
C ALA A 223 -8.69 -4.42 -7.25
N HIS A 224 -9.35 -4.74 -6.12
CA HIS A 224 -10.81 -4.81 -6.02
C HIS A 224 -11.47 -3.45 -5.76
N HIS A 225 -10.71 -2.37 -5.56
CA HIS A 225 -11.24 -1.02 -5.41
C HIS A 225 -11.64 -0.47 -6.78
N PHE A 226 -12.84 0.12 -6.88
CA PHE A 226 -13.27 0.80 -8.11
C PHE A 226 -12.35 1.97 -8.40
N HIS A 227 -11.77 1.98 -9.60
CA HIS A 227 -10.80 2.98 -10.01
C HIS A 227 -10.85 3.26 -11.51
N THR A 228 -10.19 4.33 -11.91
CA THR A 228 -9.96 4.65 -13.33
C THR A 228 -8.80 5.63 -13.48
N SER A 229 -8.22 5.70 -14.68
CA SER A 229 -7.40 6.84 -15.12
C SER A 229 -8.27 8.08 -15.20
N MET A 230 -7.76 9.23 -14.72
CA MET A 230 -8.57 10.44 -14.64
C MET A 230 -8.61 11.22 -15.96
N GLU A 231 -7.54 11.91 -16.29
CA GLU A 231 -7.45 12.71 -17.52
C GLU A 231 -6.50 12.07 -18.53
N TYR A 232 -6.79 12.30 -19.80
CA TYR A 232 -5.99 11.84 -20.93
C TYR A 232 -5.44 13.05 -21.67
N PHE A 233 -4.18 12.95 -22.10
CA PHE A 233 -3.45 14.03 -22.74
C PHE A 233 -2.49 13.53 -23.80
N GLY A 234 -1.92 14.44 -24.58
CA GLY A 234 -0.95 14.13 -25.62
C GLY A 234 -1.55 13.41 -26.83
N HIS A 235 -0.70 13.06 -27.79
CA HIS A 235 -1.13 12.56 -29.09
C HIS A 235 -0.47 11.22 -29.50
N ASN A 236 0.62 10.86 -28.84
CA ASN A 236 1.43 9.69 -29.14
C ASN A 236 2.11 9.18 -27.84
N LYS A 237 2.95 8.15 -27.94
CA LYS A 237 3.65 7.57 -26.77
C LYS A 237 4.67 8.53 -26.13
N GLU A 238 5.21 9.47 -26.89
CA GLU A 238 6.17 10.47 -26.41
C GLU A 238 5.52 11.58 -25.58
N THR A 239 4.32 12.02 -25.99
CA THR A 239 3.62 13.16 -25.40
C THR A 239 2.40 12.77 -24.57
N GLY A 240 1.94 11.53 -24.67
CA GLY A 240 0.79 11.00 -23.96
C GLY A 240 1.11 10.50 -22.55
N ARG A 241 0.11 9.93 -21.91
CA ARG A 241 0.24 9.32 -20.59
C ARG A 241 0.92 7.97 -20.73
N LEU A 242 2.22 7.91 -20.51
CA LEU A 242 3.04 6.69 -20.50
C LEU A 242 3.17 6.17 -19.07
N PHE A 243 3.01 4.86 -18.87
CA PHE A 243 3.09 4.23 -17.56
C PHE A 243 3.39 2.74 -17.67
N GLN A 244 3.83 2.15 -16.56
CA GLN A 244 3.95 0.70 -16.41
C GLN A 244 2.85 0.20 -15.46
N VAL A 245 2.25 -0.96 -15.76
CA VAL A 245 1.21 -1.57 -14.93
C VAL A 245 1.73 -2.80 -14.21
N PHE A 246 1.23 -3.02 -13.00
CA PHE A 246 1.54 -4.19 -12.19
C PHE A 246 0.26 -4.85 -11.69
N PHE A 247 0.25 -6.19 -11.71
CA PHE A 247 -0.85 -7.03 -11.23
C PHE A 247 -0.25 -8.22 -10.50
N PHE A 248 -0.47 -8.29 -9.17
CA PHE A 248 0.13 -9.33 -8.35
C PHE A 248 -0.73 -9.66 -7.13
N SER A 249 -0.41 -10.80 -6.49
CA SER A 249 -1.09 -11.25 -5.27
C SER A 249 -0.10 -11.47 -4.14
N THR A 250 -0.59 -11.31 -2.92
CA THR A 250 0.16 -11.47 -1.67
C THR A 250 -0.53 -12.48 -0.75
N GLU A 251 0.17 -12.94 0.31
CA GLU A 251 -0.36 -13.89 1.30
C GLU A 251 -1.63 -13.38 1.98
N LYS A 252 -1.66 -12.09 2.30
CA LYS A 252 -2.82 -11.44 2.92
C LYS A 252 -3.62 -10.73 1.84
N GLN A 253 -4.89 -11.08 1.75
CA GLN A 253 -5.81 -10.29 0.96
C GLN A 253 -6.09 -8.97 1.69
N ASN A 254 -6.13 -7.88 0.95
CA ASN A 254 -6.59 -6.59 1.46
C ASN A 254 -8.13 -6.59 1.48
N CYS A 255 -8.71 -7.33 2.43
CA CYS A 255 -10.15 -7.36 2.66
C CYS A 255 -10.56 -6.32 3.69
#